data_9fece7edc8db6c06203819e20abec175
#
_entry.id   9fece7edc8db6c06203819e20abec175
#
_cell.length_a   1.000
_cell.length_b   1.000
_cell.length_c   1.000
_cell.angle_alpha   90.00
_cell.angle_beta   90.00
_cell.angle_gamma   90.00
#
_symmetry.space_group_name_H-M   'P 1'
#
loop_
_entity.id
_entity.type
_entity.pdbx_description
1 polymer ?
#
loop_
_entity_poly.entity_id
_entity_poly.type
_entity_poly.pdbx_seq_one_letter_code
_entity_poly.pdbx_strand_id
1 'polypeptide(L)'
;FLWLFVLETFNPDQATTLKTKSTNKIKTAASIACALIPIVYIVAVNFLGLGQNVLDLGEAFRGEYWRATTTDWIPILEGAWPLLVEYCVFTFSFLAATLLAYGKAGLKNYAITLGLIVGITTVYALDTLYPYGLLRPLQMIALPTAACAAAVLELIGYSFSLSYIPGANTSPVIRSFEVSPSASVNVVWPCAGVHSLFLYTLIILLLFKKSEISSFRKLSYFIVGAIGTYLVNVLRIVSYFVILSNDGLNAAITFHDVHGELYSVVWILSYILLVVCIQHFMLIEKFRYGLHVLGQYLRITKNKDLP
;
A
#
# COMPACT_ATOMS: atom_id res chain seq x y z
N PHE A 1 -2.83 10.24 -6.96
CA PHE A 1 -1.70 11.16 -7.08
C PHE A 1 -2.16 12.61 -7.37
N LEU A 2 -2.81 12.89 -8.51
CA LEU A 2 -3.29 14.23 -8.89
C LEU A 2 -4.10 14.90 -7.79
N TRP A 3 -5.01 14.18 -7.14
CA TRP A 3 -5.81 14.70 -6.04
C TRP A 3 -4.96 15.17 -4.85
N LEU A 4 -3.95 14.40 -4.47
CA LEU A 4 -3.03 14.76 -3.38
C LEU A 4 -2.18 15.97 -3.73
N PHE A 5 -1.67 16.02 -4.95
CA PHE A 5 -0.92 17.18 -5.46
C PHE A 5 -1.79 18.46 -5.43
N VAL A 6 -3.05 18.35 -5.88
CA VAL A 6 -4.01 19.45 -5.84
C VAL A 6 -4.26 19.88 -4.38
N LEU A 7 -4.53 18.94 -3.46
CA LEU A 7 -4.74 19.25 -2.05
C LEU A 7 -3.52 19.91 -1.39
N GLU A 8 -2.30 19.48 -1.72
CA GLU A 8 -1.09 20.13 -1.21
C GLU A 8 -0.88 21.51 -1.82
N THR A 9 -1.23 21.70 -3.10
CA THR A 9 -1.09 22.99 -3.80
C THR A 9 -2.05 24.06 -3.24
N PHE A 10 -3.29 23.68 -2.93
CA PHE A 10 -4.32 24.60 -2.43
C PHE A 10 -4.34 24.74 -0.90
N ASN A 11 -3.31 24.28 -0.21
CA ASN A 11 -3.21 24.45 1.23
C ASN A 11 -2.91 25.92 1.59
N PRO A 12 -3.81 26.63 2.33
CA PRO A 12 -3.63 28.04 2.66
C PRO A 12 -2.35 28.35 3.45
N ASP A 13 -1.88 27.42 4.28
CA ASP A 13 -0.64 27.56 5.05
C ASP A 13 0.61 27.56 4.16
N GLN A 14 0.52 27.04 2.94
CA GLN A 14 1.60 26.99 1.98
C GLN A 14 1.58 28.17 1.00
N ALA A 15 0.44 28.84 0.85
CA ALA A 15 0.29 29.98 -0.07
C ALA A 15 1.27 31.12 0.24
N THR A 16 1.68 31.29 1.49
CA THR A 16 2.68 32.29 1.92
C THR A 16 4.11 31.86 1.56
N THR A 17 4.41 30.57 1.57
CA THR A 17 5.75 30.04 1.25
C THR A 17 5.95 29.87 -0.27
N LEU A 18 4.88 29.68 -1.03
CA LEU A 18 4.91 29.58 -2.50
C LEU A 18 5.11 30.94 -3.19
N LYS A 19 4.97 32.06 -2.47
CA LYS A 19 5.26 33.41 -3.00
C LYS A 19 6.73 33.64 -3.35
N THR A 20 7.65 32.78 -2.94
CA THR A 20 9.02 32.74 -3.49
C THR A 20 9.03 32.00 -4.85
N LYS A 21 8.12 32.41 -5.74
CA LYS A 21 8.11 31.99 -7.13
C LYS A 21 9.47 32.35 -7.75
N SER A 22 10.19 31.34 -8.20
CA SER A 22 11.44 31.57 -8.92
C SER A 22 11.17 32.58 -10.03
N THR A 23 11.72 33.78 -9.89
CA THR A 23 11.67 34.83 -10.93
C THR A 23 12.53 34.47 -12.12
N ASN A 24 13.27 33.35 -12.06
CA ASN A 24 14.15 32.90 -13.13
C ASN A 24 13.35 32.09 -14.17
N LYS A 25 13.09 32.71 -15.30
CA LYS A 25 12.39 32.11 -16.45
C LYS A 25 12.97 30.75 -16.87
N ILE A 26 14.31 30.59 -16.78
CA ILE A 26 15.00 29.34 -17.14
C ILE A 26 14.60 28.21 -16.21
N LYS A 27 14.56 28.46 -14.89
CA LYS A 27 14.13 27.42 -13.92
C LYS A 27 12.68 27.02 -14.11
N THR A 28 11.81 27.98 -14.42
CA THR A 28 10.40 27.72 -14.71
C THR A 28 10.25 26.89 -15.98
N ALA A 29 10.95 27.24 -17.07
CA ALA A 29 10.93 26.47 -18.30
C ALA A 29 11.48 25.04 -18.11
N ALA A 30 12.58 24.89 -17.37
CA ALA A 30 13.15 23.59 -17.04
C ALA A 30 12.20 22.73 -16.18
N SER A 31 11.50 23.35 -15.21
CA SER A 31 10.50 22.64 -14.40
C SER A 31 9.33 22.13 -15.26
N ILE A 32 8.83 22.95 -16.18
CA ILE A 32 7.78 22.54 -17.13
C ILE A 32 8.29 21.41 -18.03
N ALA A 33 9.51 21.52 -18.55
CA ALA A 33 10.11 20.46 -19.36
C ALA A 33 10.18 19.13 -18.58
N CYS A 34 10.65 19.15 -17.33
CA CYS A 34 10.65 17.97 -16.47
C CYS A 34 9.25 17.40 -16.26
N ALA A 35 8.22 18.23 -16.06
CA ALA A 35 6.85 17.79 -15.89
C ALA A 35 6.25 17.14 -17.16
N LEU A 36 6.78 17.47 -18.33
CA LEU A 36 6.37 16.90 -19.62
C LEU A 36 7.08 15.58 -19.96
N ILE A 37 8.22 15.27 -19.32
CA ILE A 37 8.99 14.04 -19.58
C ILE A 37 8.11 12.76 -19.52
N PRO A 38 7.24 12.55 -18.50
CA PRO A 38 6.41 11.36 -18.47
C PRO A 38 5.48 11.23 -19.69
N ILE A 39 4.92 12.34 -20.16
CA ILE A 39 4.04 12.33 -21.33
C ILE A 39 4.84 11.96 -22.59
N VAL A 40 6.01 12.57 -22.75
CA VAL A 40 6.91 12.26 -23.87
C VAL A 40 7.36 10.80 -23.83
N TYR A 41 7.68 10.29 -22.64
CA TYR A 41 8.05 8.89 -22.45
C TYR A 41 6.93 7.94 -22.87
N ILE A 42 5.69 8.16 -22.40
CA ILE A 42 4.54 7.33 -22.75
C ILE A 42 4.31 7.33 -24.28
N VAL A 43 4.40 8.50 -24.92
CA VAL A 43 4.29 8.61 -26.39
C VAL A 43 5.43 7.84 -27.07
N ALA A 44 6.66 7.99 -26.59
CA ALA A 44 7.82 7.33 -27.19
C ALA A 44 7.77 5.80 -27.05
N VAL A 45 7.32 5.28 -25.89
CA VAL A 45 7.17 3.84 -25.67
C VAL A 45 6.10 3.24 -26.58
N ASN A 46 4.92 3.90 -26.68
CA ASN A 46 3.78 3.33 -27.37
C ASN A 46 3.79 3.58 -28.89
N PHE A 47 4.40 4.66 -29.35
CA PHE A 47 4.30 5.08 -30.77
C PHE A 47 5.63 5.21 -31.49
N LEU A 48 6.76 5.36 -30.78
CA LEU A 48 8.08 5.60 -31.39
C LEU A 48 9.06 4.42 -31.21
N GLY A 49 8.57 3.26 -30.70
CA GLY A 49 9.37 2.05 -30.58
C GLY A 49 10.36 2.02 -29.40
N LEU A 50 10.30 3.01 -28.48
CA LEU A 50 11.17 3.01 -27.29
C LEU A 50 10.91 1.79 -26.38
N GLY A 51 9.73 1.16 -26.50
CA GLY A 51 9.38 -0.02 -25.72
C GLY A 51 10.39 -1.16 -25.84
N GLN A 52 10.89 -1.42 -27.07
CA GLN A 52 11.91 -2.44 -27.27
C GLN A 52 13.22 -2.09 -26.53
N ASN A 53 13.66 -0.85 -26.55
CA ASN A 53 14.86 -0.41 -25.84
C ASN A 53 14.70 -0.58 -24.29
N VAL A 54 13.48 -0.40 -23.78
CA VAL A 54 13.18 -0.65 -22.36
C VAL A 54 13.30 -2.14 -22.03
N LEU A 55 12.84 -3.03 -22.91
CA LEU A 55 12.99 -4.48 -22.75
C LEU A 55 14.47 -4.89 -22.85
N ASP A 56 15.19 -4.38 -23.82
CA ASP A 56 16.63 -4.65 -24.01
C ASP A 56 17.44 -4.19 -22.78
N LEU A 57 17.07 -3.05 -22.20
CA LEU A 57 17.65 -2.57 -20.93
C LEU A 57 17.34 -3.54 -19.78
N GLY A 58 16.13 -4.08 -19.71
CA GLY A 58 15.72 -5.08 -18.72
C GLY A 58 16.54 -6.36 -18.85
N GLU A 59 16.73 -6.86 -20.07
CA GLU A 59 17.58 -8.02 -20.34
C GLU A 59 19.04 -7.77 -19.96
N ALA A 60 19.57 -6.60 -20.25
CA ALA A 60 20.93 -6.23 -19.84
C ALA A 60 21.06 -6.13 -18.31
N PHE A 61 20.03 -5.61 -17.63
CA PHE A 61 20.01 -5.46 -16.19
C PHE A 61 19.82 -6.80 -15.45
N ARG A 62 19.24 -7.78 -16.13
CA ARG A 62 18.98 -9.13 -15.60
C ARG A 62 20.22 -9.76 -14.97
N GLY A 63 21.41 -9.57 -15.56
CA GLY A 63 22.68 -10.04 -15.03
C GLY A 63 22.73 -11.54 -14.72
N GLU A 64 23.86 -11.98 -14.17
CA GLU A 64 24.07 -13.39 -13.83
C GLU A 64 23.21 -13.84 -12.64
N TYR A 65 22.97 -12.97 -11.68
CA TYR A 65 22.17 -13.23 -10.48
C TYR A 65 20.72 -13.64 -10.80
N TRP A 66 20.07 -12.90 -11.69
CA TRP A 66 18.69 -13.16 -12.08
C TRP A 66 18.55 -14.41 -12.93
N ARG A 67 19.54 -14.71 -13.78
CA ARG A 67 19.58 -15.95 -14.57
C ARG A 67 19.66 -17.17 -13.70
N ALA A 68 20.32 -17.07 -12.55
CA ALA A 68 20.49 -18.18 -11.62
C ALA A 68 19.29 -18.40 -10.68
N THR A 69 18.50 -17.32 -10.41
CA THR A 69 17.48 -17.36 -9.35
C THR A 69 16.03 -17.38 -9.85
N THR A 70 15.78 -17.00 -11.11
CA THR A 70 14.43 -16.98 -11.69
C THR A 70 14.35 -17.77 -12.98
N THR A 71 13.56 -18.84 -12.99
CA THR A 71 13.25 -19.63 -14.19
C THR A 71 12.27 -18.91 -15.11
N ASP A 72 11.40 -18.04 -14.57
CA ASP A 72 10.32 -17.37 -15.28
C ASP A 72 10.56 -15.86 -15.38
N TRP A 73 11.65 -15.48 -16.03
CA TRP A 73 11.99 -14.06 -16.23
C TRP A 73 11.11 -13.33 -17.26
N ILE A 74 10.58 -14.04 -18.24
CA ILE A 74 9.78 -13.43 -19.33
C ILE A 74 8.58 -12.64 -18.81
N PRO A 75 7.73 -13.14 -17.90
CA PRO A 75 6.63 -12.37 -17.34
C PRO A 75 7.07 -11.12 -16.58
N ILE A 76 8.25 -11.18 -15.95
CA ILE A 76 8.82 -10.03 -15.24
C ILE A 76 9.32 -8.98 -16.24
N LEU A 77 10.04 -9.43 -17.27
CA LEU A 77 10.61 -8.55 -18.31
C LEU A 77 9.51 -7.85 -19.12
N GLU A 78 8.49 -8.59 -19.56
CA GLU A 78 7.43 -8.05 -20.40
C GLU A 78 6.35 -7.30 -19.61
N GLY A 79 6.14 -7.65 -18.34
CA GLY A 79 5.09 -7.08 -17.50
C GLY A 79 5.62 -6.08 -16.47
N ALA A 80 6.34 -6.54 -15.47
CA ALA A 80 6.72 -5.73 -14.31
C ALA A 80 7.84 -4.72 -14.59
N TRP A 81 8.81 -5.07 -15.45
CA TRP A 81 9.95 -4.19 -15.75
C TRP A 81 9.57 -2.90 -16.47
N PRO A 82 8.76 -2.90 -17.56
CA PRO A 82 8.32 -1.67 -18.20
C PRO A 82 7.57 -0.74 -17.24
N LEU A 83 6.70 -1.28 -16.40
CA LEU A 83 5.99 -0.51 -15.38
C LEU A 83 6.94 0.08 -14.35
N LEU A 84 7.97 -0.64 -13.91
CA LEU A 84 8.99 -0.11 -13.00
C LEU A 84 9.72 1.10 -13.63
N VAL A 85 10.11 0.99 -14.89
CA VAL A 85 10.78 2.10 -15.60
C VAL A 85 9.83 3.29 -15.71
N GLU A 86 8.55 3.06 -15.99
CA GLU A 86 7.52 4.11 -16.03
C GLU A 86 7.38 4.81 -14.67
N TYR A 87 7.27 4.08 -13.57
CA TYR A 87 7.24 4.64 -12.21
C TYR A 87 8.51 5.43 -11.89
N CYS A 88 9.68 4.95 -12.30
CA CYS A 88 10.96 5.66 -12.13
C CYS A 88 10.97 6.98 -12.90
N VAL A 89 10.60 6.96 -14.19
CA VAL A 89 10.53 8.16 -15.03
C VAL A 89 9.58 9.19 -14.41
N PHE A 90 8.41 8.76 -13.97
CA PHE A 90 7.43 9.63 -13.33
C PHE A 90 7.95 10.22 -12.01
N THR A 91 8.53 9.40 -11.15
CA THR A 91 9.07 9.79 -9.85
C THR A 91 10.21 10.80 -9.98
N PHE A 92 11.20 10.50 -10.83
CA PHE A 92 12.35 11.38 -11.02
C PHE A 92 11.96 12.69 -11.72
N SER A 93 11.05 12.64 -12.68
CA SER A 93 10.54 13.83 -13.35
C SER A 93 9.79 14.75 -12.40
N PHE A 94 8.93 14.19 -11.55
CA PHE A 94 8.19 14.97 -10.55
C PHE A 94 9.11 15.56 -9.48
N LEU A 95 10.09 14.79 -9.01
CA LEU A 95 11.10 15.26 -8.06
C LEU A 95 11.93 16.41 -8.65
N ALA A 96 12.41 16.27 -9.88
CA ALA A 96 13.16 17.29 -10.59
C ALA A 96 12.33 18.56 -10.82
N ALA A 97 11.10 18.41 -11.30
CA ALA A 97 10.17 19.53 -11.50
C ALA A 97 9.93 20.30 -10.20
N THR A 98 9.68 19.58 -9.09
CA THR A 98 9.45 20.19 -7.76
C THR A 98 10.70 20.91 -7.25
N LEU A 99 11.89 20.32 -7.40
CA LEU A 99 13.15 20.92 -6.99
C LEU A 99 13.48 22.18 -7.80
N LEU A 100 13.24 22.15 -9.12
CA LEU A 100 13.50 23.29 -10.01
C LEU A 100 12.52 24.44 -9.76
N ALA A 101 11.24 24.14 -9.56
CA ALA A 101 10.21 25.15 -9.33
C ALA A 101 10.30 25.80 -7.96
N TYR A 102 10.50 25.00 -6.91
CA TYR A 102 10.34 25.43 -5.52
C TYR A 102 11.58 25.21 -4.64
N GLY A 103 12.65 24.60 -5.18
CA GLY A 103 13.86 24.27 -4.43
C GLY A 103 13.59 23.30 -3.28
N LYS A 104 14.42 23.34 -2.23
CA LYS A 104 14.27 22.45 -1.05
C LYS A 104 12.97 22.68 -0.29
N ALA A 105 12.40 23.88 -0.35
CA ALA A 105 11.09 24.18 0.26
C ALA A 105 9.97 23.38 -0.43
N GLY A 106 10.05 23.17 -1.75
CA GLY A 106 9.13 22.33 -2.48
C GLY A 106 9.08 20.90 -1.98
N LEU A 107 10.22 20.31 -1.67
CA LEU A 107 10.28 18.95 -1.10
C LEU A 107 9.51 18.83 0.22
N LYS A 108 9.59 19.86 1.06
CA LYS A 108 8.85 19.89 2.33
C LYS A 108 7.35 20.11 2.11
N ASN A 109 6.99 20.97 1.17
CA ASN A 109 5.60 21.31 0.87
C ASN A 109 4.86 20.14 0.20
N TYR A 110 5.50 19.46 -0.73
CA TYR A 110 4.95 18.29 -1.42
C TYR A 110 5.48 16.96 -0.83
N ALA A 111 5.91 16.97 0.44
CA ALA A 111 6.53 15.82 1.08
C ALA A 111 5.64 14.56 1.06
N ILE A 112 4.34 14.73 1.04
CA ILE A 112 3.39 13.63 1.07
C ILE A 112 3.20 13.06 -0.33
N THR A 113 2.96 13.92 -1.30
CA THR A 113 2.87 13.50 -2.71
C THR A 113 4.16 12.85 -3.16
N LEU A 114 5.31 13.43 -2.80
CA LEU A 114 6.63 12.85 -3.04
C LEU A 114 6.81 11.52 -2.31
N GLY A 115 6.44 11.46 -1.03
CA GLY A 115 6.52 10.23 -0.23
C GLY A 115 5.68 9.11 -0.81
N LEU A 116 4.47 9.42 -1.30
CA LEU A 116 3.61 8.44 -1.96
C LEU A 116 4.25 7.89 -3.23
N ILE A 117 4.71 8.76 -4.14
CA ILE A 117 5.29 8.35 -5.41
C ILE A 117 6.58 7.55 -5.17
N VAL A 118 7.51 8.11 -4.39
CA VAL A 118 8.78 7.43 -4.07
C VAL A 118 8.52 6.10 -3.39
N GLY A 119 7.57 6.07 -2.46
CA GLY A 119 7.23 4.86 -1.75
C GLY A 119 6.62 3.78 -2.66
N ILE A 120 5.65 4.11 -3.51
CA ILE A 120 5.07 3.18 -4.47
C ILE A 120 6.15 2.66 -5.42
N THR A 121 6.98 3.57 -5.97
CA THR A 121 8.09 3.19 -6.85
C THR A 121 9.08 2.28 -6.14
N THR A 122 9.40 2.55 -4.87
CA THR A 122 10.32 1.70 -4.09
C THR A 122 9.75 0.31 -3.85
N VAL A 123 8.48 0.21 -3.43
CA VAL A 123 7.82 -1.09 -3.20
C VAL A 123 7.76 -1.88 -4.51
N TYR A 124 7.38 -1.21 -5.60
CA TYR A 124 7.32 -1.85 -6.92
C TYR A 124 8.70 -2.29 -7.43
N ALA A 125 9.73 -1.47 -7.18
CA ALA A 125 11.11 -1.82 -7.49
C ALA A 125 11.57 -3.06 -6.70
N LEU A 126 11.25 -3.13 -5.40
CA LEU A 126 11.58 -4.28 -4.57
C LEU A 126 10.87 -5.55 -5.05
N ASP A 127 9.60 -5.45 -5.46
CA ASP A 127 8.85 -6.59 -5.98
C ASP A 127 9.39 -7.06 -7.33
N THR A 128 9.69 -6.13 -8.24
CA THR A 128 10.28 -6.45 -9.55
C THR A 128 11.69 -7.00 -9.44
N LEU A 129 12.52 -6.40 -8.57
CA LEU A 129 13.91 -6.82 -8.39
C LEU A 129 14.06 -8.08 -7.53
N TYR A 130 13.10 -8.40 -6.67
CA TYR A 130 13.10 -9.57 -5.77
C TYR A 130 11.78 -10.34 -5.86
N PRO A 131 11.40 -10.84 -7.05
CA PRO A 131 10.12 -11.50 -7.26
C PRO A 131 10.00 -12.80 -6.47
N TYR A 132 8.77 -13.30 -6.35
CA TYR A 132 8.47 -14.61 -5.78
C TYR A 132 9.03 -14.88 -4.37
N GLY A 133 9.14 -13.83 -3.54
CA GLY A 133 9.59 -13.99 -2.16
C GLY A 133 11.10 -14.02 -1.96
N LEU A 134 11.90 -13.68 -2.97
CA LEU A 134 13.37 -13.62 -2.88
C LEU A 134 13.85 -12.61 -1.81
N LEU A 135 13.06 -11.58 -1.49
CA LEU A 135 13.40 -10.63 -0.43
C LEU A 135 13.06 -11.22 0.95
N ARG A 136 13.97 -12.04 1.48
CA ARG A 136 13.81 -12.78 2.73
C ARG A 136 13.28 -11.97 3.92
N PRO A 137 13.76 -10.75 4.23
CA PRO A 137 13.25 -9.99 5.38
C PRO A 137 11.74 -9.70 5.30
N LEU A 138 11.23 -9.36 4.12
CA LEU A 138 9.80 -9.14 3.91
C LEU A 138 9.02 -10.45 3.83
N GLN A 139 9.64 -11.52 3.34
CA GLN A 139 9.03 -12.85 3.28
C GLN A 139 8.70 -13.42 4.66
N MET A 140 9.40 -12.99 5.72
CA MET A 140 9.06 -13.38 7.10
C MET A 140 7.64 -12.95 7.51
N ILE A 141 7.09 -11.89 6.90
CA ILE A 141 5.71 -11.42 7.15
C ILE A 141 4.68 -12.40 6.56
N ALA A 142 5.04 -13.12 5.51
CA ALA A 142 4.14 -14.09 4.87
C ALA A 142 3.78 -15.26 5.79
N LEU A 143 4.69 -15.69 6.66
CA LEU A 143 4.46 -16.82 7.56
C LEU A 143 3.31 -16.58 8.56
N PRO A 144 3.30 -15.51 9.39
CA PRO A 144 2.17 -15.23 10.27
C PRO A 144 0.87 -14.95 9.49
N THR A 145 0.96 -14.35 8.31
CA THR A 145 -0.23 -14.08 7.48
C THR A 145 -0.85 -15.37 6.98
N ALA A 146 -0.04 -16.32 6.49
CA ALA A 146 -0.51 -17.65 6.08
C ALA A 146 -1.09 -18.43 7.26
N ALA A 147 -0.45 -18.37 8.44
CA ALA A 147 -0.95 -19.03 9.64
C ALA A 147 -2.31 -18.45 10.10
N CYS A 148 -2.48 -17.13 10.06
CA CYS A 148 -3.76 -16.49 10.36
C CYS A 148 -4.84 -16.87 9.33
N ALA A 149 -4.51 -16.88 8.04
CA ALA A 149 -5.44 -17.29 6.99
C ALA A 149 -5.86 -18.76 7.16
N ALA A 150 -4.90 -19.64 7.49
CA ALA A 150 -5.13 -21.04 7.79
C ALA A 150 -6.09 -21.22 8.97
N ALA A 151 -5.88 -20.51 10.09
CA ALA A 151 -6.76 -20.56 11.24
C ALA A 151 -8.20 -20.12 10.92
N VAL A 152 -8.36 -19.10 10.07
CA VAL A 152 -9.69 -18.66 9.62
C VAL A 152 -10.35 -19.71 8.73
N LEU A 153 -9.59 -20.34 7.80
CA LEU A 153 -10.09 -21.43 6.96
C LEU A 153 -10.57 -22.62 7.79
N GLU A 154 -9.83 -23.00 8.83
CA GLU A 154 -10.24 -24.04 9.76
C GLU A 154 -11.56 -23.71 10.49
N LEU A 155 -11.70 -22.46 10.96
CA LEU A 155 -12.92 -22.00 11.62
C LEU A 155 -14.16 -22.06 10.72
N ILE A 156 -14.00 -21.89 9.41
CA ILE A 156 -15.11 -21.98 8.44
C ILE A 156 -15.27 -23.39 7.84
N GLY A 157 -14.52 -24.38 8.34
CA GLY A 157 -14.69 -25.80 8.02
C GLY A 157 -13.92 -26.31 6.82
N TYR A 158 -12.90 -25.58 6.32
CA TYR A 158 -12.03 -26.06 5.28
C TYR A 158 -10.89 -26.87 5.85
N SER A 159 -10.66 -28.07 5.29
CA SER A 159 -9.47 -28.88 5.60
C SER A 159 -8.29 -28.40 4.75
N PHE A 160 -7.17 -28.11 5.39
CA PHE A 160 -5.93 -27.67 4.70
C PHE A 160 -4.70 -28.20 5.40
N SER A 161 -3.58 -28.21 4.70
CA SER A 161 -2.25 -28.36 5.30
C SER A 161 -1.41 -27.12 5.02
N LEU A 162 -0.78 -26.61 6.07
CA LEU A 162 0.26 -25.61 5.92
C LEU A 162 1.58 -26.33 5.73
N SER A 163 2.19 -26.22 4.57
CA SER A 163 3.51 -26.79 4.30
C SER A 163 4.52 -25.70 4.05
N TYR A 164 5.73 -25.94 4.53
CA TYR A 164 6.88 -25.09 4.30
C TYR A 164 7.76 -25.77 3.26
N ILE A 165 8.05 -25.11 2.16
CA ILE A 165 8.98 -25.64 1.15
C ILE A 165 10.37 -25.08 1.47
N PRO A 166 11.28 -25.87 2.07
CA PRO A 166 12.65 -25.42 2.28
C PRO A 166 13.39 -25.40 0.94
N GLY A 167 14.04 -24.31 0.65
CA GLY A 167 15.03 -24.32 -0.43
C GLY A 167 15.00 -23.13 -1.37
N ALA A 168 14.06 -23.00 -2.26
CA ALA A 168 14.14 -21.96 -3.28
C ALA A 168 13.53 -20.63 -2.85
N ASN A 169 12.35 -20.67 -2.26
CA ASN A 169 11.65 -19.45 -1.80
C ASN A 169 10.94 -19.83 -0.51
N THR A 170 11.38 -19.38 0.64
CA THR A 170 10.82 -19.65 1.97
C THR A 170 9.34 -19.24 2.12
N SER A 171 8.52 -19.54 1.13
CA SER A 171 7.12 -19.16 1.06
C SER A 171 6.25 -20.22 1.74
N PRO A 172 5.39 -19.85 2.68
CA PRO A 172 4.41 -20.76 3.22
C PRO A 172 3.38 -21.12 2.14
N VAL A 173 3.03 -22.39 2.05
CA VAL A 173 2.06 -22.92 1.10
C VAL A 173 0.85 -23.45 1.85
N ILE A 174 -0.33 -22.94 1.52
CA ILE A 174 -1.61 -23.48 1.99
C ILE A 174 -2.10 -24.48 0.95
N ARG A 175 -2.28 -25.74 1.33
CA ARG A 175 -2.80 -26.80 0.48
C ARG A 175 -4.15 -27.28 0.97
N SER A 176 -5.11 -27.43 0.05
CA SER A 176 -6.36 -28.13 0.33
C SER A 176 -6.26 -29.59 -0.06
N PHE A 177 -6.76 -30.50 0.80
CA PHE A 177 -6.85 -31.91 0.51
C PHE A 177 -8.21 -32.33 -0.05
N GLU A 178 -9.26 -31.52 0.13
CA GLU A 178 -10.63 -31.92 -0.21
C GLU A 178 -10.99 -31.73 -1.69
N VAL A 179 -10.38 -30.76 -2.37
CA VAL A 179 -10.83 -30.38 -3.74
C VAL A 179 -9.90 -30.90 -4.82
N SER A 180 -8.63 -30.98 -4.57
CA SER A 180 -7.62 -31.62 -5.45
C SER A 180 -6.26 -31.63 -4.74
N PRO A 181 -5.45 -32.68 -4.90
CA PRO A 181 -4.07 -32.71 -4.40
C PRO A 181 -3.20 -31.58 -4.99
N SER A 182 -3.68 -30.90 -6.03
CA SER A 182 -2.97 -29.83 -6.75
C SER A 182 -3.40 -28.40 -6.36
N ALA A 183 -4.46 -28.21 -5.57
CA ALA A 183 -4.87 -26.86 -5.13
C ALA A 183 -3.92 -26.38 -4.02
N SER A 184 -2.94 -25.57 -4.38
CA SER A 184 -2.01 -24.97 -3.44
C SER A 184 -1.88 -23.48 -3.69
N VAL A 185 -1.76 -22.69 -2.62
CA VAL A 185 -1.57 -21.23 -2.66
C VAL A 185 -0.25 -20.88 -2.00
N ASN A 186 0.66 -20.29 -2.76
CA ASN A 186 1.91 -19.76 -2.25
C ASN A 186 1.67 -18.34 -1.73
N VAL A 187 1.92 -18.08 -0.46
CA VAL A 187 1.82 -16.75 0.13
C VAL A 187 3.19 -16.08 0.07
N VAL A 188 3.35 -15.13 -0.82
CA VAL A 188 4.56 -14.30 -0.95
C VAL A 188 4.36 -12.95 -0.28
N TRP A 189 5.45 -12.25 0.04
CA TRP A 189 5.39 -11.00 0.80
C TRP A 189 4.48 -9.90 0.18
N PRO A 190 4.36 -9.72 -1.15
CA PRO A 190 3.38 -8.78 -1.69
C PRO A 190 1.95 -9.15 -1.31
N CYS A 191 1.62 -10.46 -1.37
CA CYS A 191 0.31 -10.98 -0.98
C CYS A 191 0.09 -10.98 0.54
N ALA A 192 1.16 -10.90 1.34
CA ALA A 192 1.08 -10.83 2.79
C ALA A 192 0.62 -9.46 3.35
N GLY A 193 0.27 -8.50 2.48
CA GLY A 193 -0.31 -7.22 2.86
C GLY A 193 0.67 -6.07 3.01
N VAL A 194 1.93 -6.24 2.62
CA VAL A 194 2.95 -5.18 2.71
C VAL A 194 2.54 -3.96 1.90
N HIS A 195 2.03 -4.15 0.67
CA HIS A 195 1.54 -3.07 -0.18
C HIS A 195 0.39 -2.30 0.48
N SER A 196 -0.58 -3.01 1.02
CA SER A 196 -1.74 -2.42 1.69
C SER A 196 -1.36 -1.65 2.96
N LEU A 197 -0.45 -2.21 3.77
CA LEU A 197 0.08 -1.54 4.96
C LEU A 197 0.88 -0.29 4.61
N PHE A 198 1.64 -0.34 3.53
CA PHE A 198 2.39 0.80 3.04
C PHE A 198 1.45 1.92 2.57
N LEU A 199 0.46 1.60 1.74
CA LEU A 199 -0.55 2.55 1.28
C LEU A 199 -1.34 3.16 2.44
N TYR A 200 -1.80 2.32 3.38
CA TYR A 200 -2.46 2.74 4.61
C TYR A 200 -1.60 3.73 5.40
N THR A 201 -0.32 3.36 5.63
CA THR A 201 0.62 4.19 6.40
C THR A 201 0.77 5.57 5.77
N LEU A 202 0.96 5.63 4.45
CA LEU A 202 1.07 6.91 3.75
C LEU A 202 -0.19 7.76 3.91
N ILE A 203 -1.37 7.18 3.68
CA ILE A 203 -2.62 7.93 3.73
C ILE A 203 -2.94 8.41 5.15
N ILE A 204 -2.72 7.58 6.18
CA ILE A 204 -2.99 7.97 7.57
C ILE A 204 -2.00 9.04 8.06
N LEU A 205 -0.72 8.97 7.66
CA LEU A 205 0.26 10.02 7.97
C LEU A 205 -0.11 11.35 7.33
N LEU A 206 -0.70 11.32 6.13
CA LEU A 206 -1.33 12.46 5.46
C LEU A 206 -2.39 13.13 6.32
N LEU A 207 -3.34 12.32 6.76
CA LEU A 207 -4.43 12.80 7.60
C LEU A 207 -3.86 13.44 8.88
N PHE A 208 -2.84 12.82 9.49
CA PHE A 208 -2.25 13.32 10.73
C PHE A 208 -1.44 14.59 10.56
N LYS A 209 -0.84 14.84 9.40
CA LYS A 209 -0.05 16.06 9.15
C LYS A 209 -0.90 17.31 9.27
N LYS A 210 -2.17 17.26 8.86
CA LYS A 210 -3.11 18.37 8.85
C LYS A 210 -4.08 18.39 10.05
N SER A 211 -3.97 17.42 10.97
CA SER A 211 -4.90 17.28 12.08
C SER A 211 -4.30 17.81 13.39
N GLU A 212 -5.09 18.50 14.19
CA GLU A 212 -4.75 18.95 15.55
C GLU A 212 -4.95 17.84 16.61
N ILE A 213 -4.94 16.59 16.19
CA ILE A 213 -5.10 15.42 17.05
C ILE A 213 -3.86 15.25 17.93
N SER A 214 -4.03 14.93 19.21
CA SER A 214 -2.91 14.66 20.11
C SER A 214 -2.08 13.44 19.65
N SER A 215 -0.78 13.46 19.92
CA SER A 215 0.15 12.41 19.47
C SER A 215 -0.25 11.00 19.92
N PHE A 216 -0.78 10.86 21.13
CA PHE A 216 -1.25 9.57 21.63
C PHE A 216 -2.45 9.03 20.82
N ARG A 217 -3.42 9.88 20.49
CA ARG A 217 -4.57 9.49 19.66
C ARG A 217 -4.13 9.17 18.23
N LYS A 218 -3.17 9.92 17.65
CA LYS A 218 -2.59 9.60 16.35
C LYS A 218 -1.98 8.19 16.34
N LEU A 219 -1.20 7.86 17.37
CA LEU A 219 -0.60 6.54 17.51
C LEU A 219 -1.66 5.44 17.65
N SER A 220 -2.70 5.67 18.46
CA SER A 220 -3.80 4.71 18.62
C SER A 220 -4.55 4.47 17.31
N TYR A 221 -4.90 5.51 16.58
CA TYR A 221 -5.52 5.37 15.26
C TYR A 221 -4.61 4.67 14.27
N PHE A 222 -3.31 4.98 14.29
CA PHE A 222 -2.35 4.31 13.42
C PHE A 222 -2.31 2.80 13.69
N ILE A 223 -2.19 2.40 14.96
CA ILE A 223 -2.10 0.98 15.33
C ILE A 223 -3.40 0.23 14.97
N VAL A 224 -4.56 0.78 15.35
CA VAL A 224 -5.86 0.14 15.08
C VAL A 224 -6.09 -0.05 13.58
N GLY A 225 -5.80 0.97 12.78
CA GLY A 225 -5.97 0.87 11.35
C GLY A 225 -4.94 -0.05 10.68
N ALA A 226 -3.70 -0.11 11.18
CA ALA A 226 -2.69 -1.05 10.69
C ALA A 226 -3.10 -2.51 10.96
N ILE A 227 -3.59 -2.81 12.18
CA ILE A 227 -4.12 -4.13 12.53
C ILE A 227 -5.30 -4.48 11.61
N GLY A 228 -6.25 -3.55 11.42
CA GLY A 228 -7.39 -3.77 10.54
C GLY A 228 -6.97 -4.00 9.08
N THR A 229 -5.99 -3.24 8.57
CA THR A 229 -5.43 -3.44 7.23
C THR A 229 -4.82 -4.83 7.09
N TYR A 230 -4.08 -5.28 8.10
CA TYR A 230 -3.51 -6.63 8.13
C TYR A 230 -4.60 -7.71 8.13
N LEU A 231 -5.63 -7.58 8.98
CA LEU A 231 -6.73 -8.55 9.05
C LEU A 231 -7.54 -8.61 7.75
N VAL A 232 -7.80 -7.47 7.12
CA VAL A 232 -8.49 -7.41 5.81
C VAL A 232 -7.67 -8.12 4.73
N ASN A 233 -6.34 -8.02 4.79
CA ASN A 233 -5.48 -8.75 3.87
C ASN A 233 -5.51 -10.28 4.14
N VAL A 234 -5.58 -10.71 5.39
CA VAL A 234 -5.81 -12.12 5.74
C VAL A 234 -7.13 -12.61 5.13
N LEU A 235 -8.22 -11.83 5.25
CA LEU A 235 -9.52 -12.16 4.65
C LEU A 235 -9.44 -12.26 3.12
N ARG A 236 -8.63 -11.41 2.47
CA ARG A 236 -8.37 -11.50 1.03
C ARG A 236 -7.78 -12.86 0.64
N ILE A 237 -6.78 -13.36 1.39
CA ILE A 237 -6.17 -14.67 1.15
C ILE A 237 -7.18 -15.78 1.39
N VAL A 238 -7.96 -15.70 2.46
CA VAL A 238 -9.04 -16.66 2.75
C VAL A 238 -10.05 -16.70 1.60
N SER A 239 -10.51 -15.54 1.13
CA SER A 239 -11.47 -15.45 0.02
C SER A 239 -10.89 -16.06 -1.27
N TYR A 240 -9.62 -15.78 -1.56
CA TYR A 240 -8.93 -16.39 -2.70
C TYR A 240 -8.94 -17.92 -2.62
N PHE A 241 -8.61 -18.47 -1.46
CA PHE A 241 -8.58 -19.92 -1.23
C PHE A 241 -9.97 -20.55 -1.34
N VAL A 242 -11.00 -19.92 -0.78
CA VAL A 242 -12.39 -20.37 -0.87
C VAL A 242 -12.87 -20.41 -2.33
N ILE A 243 -12.59 -19.36 -3.10
CA ILE A 243 -12.92 -19.29 -4.52
C ILE A 243 -12.15 -20.35 -5.31
N LEU A 244 -10.84 -20.51 -5.02
CA LEU A 244 -10.02 -21.56 -5.65
C LEU A 244 -10.61 -22.95 -5.41
N SER A 245 -11.09 -23.21 -4.21
CA SER A 245 -11.65 -24.50 -3.81
C SER A 245 -13.02 -24.78 -4.43
N ASN A 246 -13.88 -23.77 -4.57
CA ASN A 246 -15.26 -23.94 -5.03
C ASN A 246 -15.42 -23.70 -6.53
N ASP A 247 -14.75 -22.68 -7.08
CA ASP A 247 -14.98 -22.16 -8.43
C ASP A 247 -13.77 -22.39 -9.37
N GLY A 248 -12.65 -22.87 -8.80
CA GLY A 248 -11.45 -23.24 -9.54
C GLY A 248 -10.47 -22.07 -9.79
N LEU A 249 -9.36 -22.42 -10.45
CA LEU A 249 -8.20 -21.53 -10.59
C LEU A 249 -8.49 -20.24 -11.36
N ASN A 250 -9.26 -20.31 -12.45
CA ASN A 250 -9.52 -19.12 -13.26
C ASN A 250 -10.35 -18.08 -12.51
N ALA A 251 -11.34 -18.51 -11.73
CA ALA A 251 -12.13 -17.62 -10.88
C ALA A 251 -11.27 -16.98 -9.77
N ALA A 252 -10.40 -17.77 -9.16
CA ALA A 252 -9.49 -17.30 -8.12
C ALA A 252 -8.48 -16.27 -8.66
N ILE A 253 -7.90 -16.47 -9.84
CA ILE A 253 -7.01 -15.51 -10.50
C ILE A 253 -7.76 -14.22 -10.80
N THR A 254 -8.94 -14.31 -11.41
CA THR A 254 -9.78 -13.12 -11.70
C THR A 254 -10.12 -12.36 -10.42
N PHE A 255 -10.45 -13.06 -9.35
CA PHE A 255 -10.69 -12.43 -8.04
C PHE A 255 -9.42 -11.72 -7.55
N HIS A 256 -8.26 -12.36 -7.61
CA HIS A 256 -6.99 -11.79 -7.15
C HIS A 256 -6.64 -10.50 -7.90
N ASP A 257 -6.75 -10.52 -9.22
CA ASP A 257 -6.28 -9.43 -10.08
C ASP A 257 -7.26 -8.24 -10.12
N VAL A 258 -8.56 -8.50 -10.02
CA VAL A 258 -9.58 -7.45 -10.16
C VAL A 258 -10.18 -7.03 -8.82
N HIS A 259 -10.56 -7.99 -7.98
CA HIS A 259 -11.31 -7.72 -6.75
C HIS A 259 -10.45 -7.72 -5.49
N GLY A 260 -9.31 -8.41 -5.51
CA GLY A 260 -8.47 -8.57 -4.34
C GLY A 260 -7.96 -7.26 -3.75
N GLU A 261 -7.64 -6.27 -4.58
CA GLU A 261 -7.19 -4.96 -4.11
C GLU A 261 -8.31 -4.12 -3.50
N LEU A 262 -9.56 -4.33 -3.93
CA LEU A 262 -10.70 -3.60 -3.40
C LEU A 262 -10.89 -3.80 -1.90
N TYR A 263 -10.55 -4.96 -1.36
CA TYR A 263 -10.59 -5.23 0.08
C TYR A 263 -9.81 -4.17 0.87
N SER A 264 -8.57 -3.93 0.47
CA SER A 264 -7.69 -2.97 1.13
C SER A 264 -8.14 -1.52 0.91
N VAL A 265 -8.55 -1.18 -0.30
CA VAL A 265 -9.00 0.17 -0.66
C VAL A 265 -10.28 0.53 0.10
N VAL A 266 -11.28 -0.35 0.10
CA VAL A 266 -12.54 -0.14 0.81
C VAL A 266 -12.31 -0.02 2.31
N TRP A 267 -11.46 -0.89 2.88
CA TRP A 267 -11.10 -0.79 4.29
C TRP A 267 -10.43 0.55 4.63
N ILE A 268 -9.39 0.92 3.89
CA ILE A 268 -8.62 2.15 4.17
C ILE A 268 -9.52 3.37 4.09
N LEU A 269 -10.35 3.47 3.04
CA LEU A 269 -11.29 4.60 2.89
C LEU A 269 -12.33 4.62 4.01
N SER A 270 -12.92 3.48 4.36
CA SER A 270 -13.91 3.37 5.42
C SER A 270 -13.30 3.72 6.79
N TYR A 271 -12.08 3.26 7.06
CA TYR A 271 -11.38 3.56 8.30
C TYR A 271 -11.02 5.05 8.42
N ILE A 272 -10.53 5.66 7.34
CA ILE A 272 -10.25 7.09 7.30
C ILE A 272 -11.52 7.90 7.55
N LEU A 273 -12.61 7.53 6.87
CA LEU A 273 -13.91 8.17 7.08
C LEU A 273 -14.35 8.04 8.54
N LEU A 274 -14.20 6.85 9.14
CA LEU A 274 -14.50 6.62 10.54
C LEU A 274 -13.67 7.53 11.46
N VAL A 275 -12.36 7.64 11.25
CA VAL A 275 -11.48 8.53 12.04
C VAL A 275 -11.92 9.98 11.89
N VAL A 276 -12.23 10.43 10.67
CA VAL A 276 -12.71 11.79 10.42
C VAL A 276 -14.05 12.04 11.12
N CYS A 277 -14.99 11.09 11.03
CA CYS A 277 -16.28 11.18 11.71
C CYS A 277 -16.12 11.25 13.24
N ILE A 278 -15.27 10.38 13.83
CA ILE A 278 -15.00 10.41 15.27
C ILE A 278 -14.44 11.77 15.70
N GLN A 279 -13.52 12.35 14.91
CA GLN A 279 -12.94 13.66 15.23
C GLN A 279 -13.95 14.81 15.03
N HIS A 280 -14.73 14.76 13.97
CA HIS A 280 -15.68 15.84 13.66
C HIS A 280 -16.88 15.89 14.61
N PHE A 281 -17.44 14.73 14.94
CA PHE A 281 -18.66 14.66 15.76
C PHE A 281 -18.43 14.65 17.27
N MET A 282 -17.17 14.80 17.73
CA MET A 282 -16.81 14.77 19.17
C MET A 282 -17.43 13.61 19.93
N LEU A 283 -17.63 12.46 19.27
CA LEU A 283 -18.24 11.27 19.86
C LEU A 283 -17.51 10.83 21.12
N ILE A 284 -16.20 10.98 21.16
CA ILE A 284 -15.38 10.61 22.34
C ILE A 284 -15.70 11.50 23.54
N GLU A 285 -15.88 12.82 23.35
CA GLU A 285 -16.21 13.72 24.45
C GLU A 285 -17.63 13.51 24.98
N LYS A 286 -18.59 13.33 24.08
CA LYS A 286 -19.96 13.00 24.47
C LYS A 286 -20.04 11.67 25.21
N PHE A 287 -19.29 10.65 24.76
CA PHE A 287 -19.25 9.35 25.42
C PHE A 287 -18.57 9.43 26.80
N ARG A 288 -17.47 10.18 26.94
CA ARG A 288 -16.79 10.43 28.21
C ARG A 288 -17.72 11.17 29.19
N TYR A 289 -18.44 12.19 28.71
CA TYR A 289 -19.42 12.90 29.51
C TYR A 289 -20.54 12.00 29.95
N GLY A 290 -21.11 11.17 29.06
CA GLY A 290 -22.14 10.20 29.40
C GLY A 290 -21.69 9.16 30.46
N LEU A 291 -20.48 8.64 30.35
CA LEU A 291 -19.89 7.72 31.34
C LEU A 291 -19.66 8.41 32.70
N HIS A 292 -19.23 9.68 32.68
CA HIS A 292 -19.04 10.43 33.93
C HIS A 292 -20.37 10.68 34.66
N VAL A 293 -21.41 11.05 33.90
CA VAL A 293 -22.77 11.23 34.45
C VAL A 293 -23.33 9.92 34.98
N LEU A 294 -23.16 8.81 34.26
CA LEU A 294 -23.56 7.47 34.68
C LEU A 294 -22.82 7.05 35.98
N GLY A 295 -21.52 7.31 36.05
CA GLY A 295 -20.71 7.02 37.25
C GLY A 295 -21.13 7.84 38.47
N GLN A 296 -21.54 9.10 38.28
CA GLN A 296 -22.12 9.92 39.37
C GLN A 296 -23.47 9.36 39.81
N TYR A 297 -24.32 8.97 38.86
CA TYR A 297 -25.63 8.39 39.16
C TYR A 297 -25.52 7.10 39.99
N LEU A 298 -24.60 6.20 39.60
CA LEU A 298 -24.34 4.95 40.34
C LEU A 298 -23.72 5.18 41.71
N ARG A 299 -22.94 6.23 41.93
CA ARG A 299 -22.43 6.61 43.25
C ARG A 299 -23.53 7.17 44.16
N ILE A 300 -24.46 7.94 43.60
CA ILE A 300 -25.57 8.50 44.35
C ILE A 300 -26.55 7.41 44.78
N THR A 301 -26.84 6.41 43.91
CA THR A 301 -27.70 5.27 44.26
C THR A 301 -27.04 4.40 45.32
N LYS A 302 -25.73 4.13 45.22
CA LYS A 302 -25.01 3.31 46.22
C LYS A 302 -24.96 3.95 47.62
N ASN A 303 -24.95 5.30 47.70
CA ASN A 303 -24.97 6.03 48.97
C ASN A 303 -26.38 6.15 49.55
N LYS A 304 -27.45 5.87 48.81
CA LYS A 304 -28.83 5.84 49.33
C LYS A 304 -29.21 4.50 49.91
N ASP A 305 -28.47 3.44 49.63
CA ASP A 305 -28.72 2.08 50.09
C ASP A 305 -27.84 1.70 51.29
N LEU A 306 -27.14 2.63 51.92
CA LEU A 306 -26.42 2.45 53.18
C LEU A 306 -27.30 2.96 54.32
N PRO A 307 -27.66 2.10 55.32
CA PRO A 307 -28.53 2.44 56.46
C PRO A 307 -27.88 3.44 57.40
#